data_74961cb5b2e05ad560ec34de6857869c
#
_entry.id   74961cb5b2e05ad560ec34de6857869c
#
_cell.length_a   1.000
_cell.length_b   1.000
_cell.length_c   1.000
_cell.angle_alpha   90.00
_cell.angle_beta   90.00
_cell.angle_gamma   90.00
#
_symmetry.space_group_name_H-M   'P 1'
#
loop_
_entity.id
_entity.type
_entity.pdbx_description
1 polymer ?
#
loop_
_entity_poly.entity_id
_entity_poly.type
_entity_poly.pdbx_seq_one_letter_code
_entity_poly.pdbx_strand_id
1 'polypeptide(L)'
;DIIYLMTDLLLTDAKLDETGNVTVYDMTMGTSQMLSCMEERIHELNEDIEVTCFGQEFNPSTFAIAKADMMIRGGDPNNMRFGDTLSDDQFKGFTFKYCISNPPFGIDWKREQKAVEAEAKLGELGRFAPGLPKISDGQQLFVLNGLSKLAPDGRMAIIQNGSPLFSGDAGSGPSNIRQYILENDWLDAIVQLSTDQFMNTGISTYIWILSKDKPDYRAGKVQLIDASHCYEQRRKSIGTKRNDITDLCRNLIVEAYGEYKNDAVYGDKNGIYCHSKIFGSEDFGYNKIVVERPQRDENGEIILKKGKPVADKNL
;
A
#
# COMPACT_ATOMS: atom_id res chain seq x y z
N ASP A 1 -4.09 16.10 -6.45
CA ASP A 1 -2.81 15.71 -7.07
C ASP A 1 -2.47 14.23 -6.82
N ILE A 2 -2.33 13.76 -5.57
CA ILE A 2 -1.97 12.36 -5.26
C ILE A 2 -3.01 11.36 -5.78
N ILE A 3 -4.29 11.68 -5.68
CA ILE A 3 -5.38 10.80 -6.15
C ILE A 3 -5.24 10.54 -7.66
N TYR A 4 -5.01 11.60 -8.46
CA TYR A 4 -4.78 11.46 -9.90
C TYR A 4 -3.54 10.61 -10.21
N LEU A 5 -2.44 10.80 -9.45
CA LEU A 5 -1.25 9.95 -9.61
C LEU A 5 -1.56 8.48 -9.35
N MET A 6 -2.24 8.15 -8.25
CA MET A 6 -2.62 6.78 -7.92
C MET A 6 -3.53 6.16 -8.99
N THR A 7 -4.48 6.94 -9.48
CA THR A 7 -5.40 6.53 -10.55
C THR A 7 -4.65 6.25 -11.84
N ASP A 8 -3.77 7.16 -12.29
CA ASP A 8 -2.98 6.97 -13.50
C ASP A 8 -2.04 5.76 -13.39
N LEU A 9 -1.41 5.53 -12.22
CA LEU A 9 -0.59 4.34 -11.97
C LEU A 9 -1.40 3.03 -12.04
N LEU A 10 -2.62 3.02 -11.51
CA LEU A 10 -3.50 1.85 -11.59
C LEU A 10 -3.96 1.56 -13.01
N LEU A 11 -4.20 2.59 -13.80
CA LEU A 11 -4.72 2.47 -15.16
C LEU A 11 -3.63 2.39 -16.23
N THR A 12 -2.36 2.53 -15.86
CA THR A 12 -1.23 2.31 -16.78
C THR A 12 -1.28 0.86 -17.28
N ASP A 13 -1.24 0.68 -18.61
CA ASP A 13 -1.37 -0.61 -19.30
C ASP A 13 -2.69 -1.37 -19.01
N ALA A 14 -3.71 -0.67 -18.48
CA ALA A 14 -5.00 -1.27 -18.28
C ALA A 14 -5.67 -1.59 -19.61
N LYS A 15 -6.10 -2.86 -19.75
CA LYS A 15 -6.88 -3.30 -20.91
C LYS A 15 -8.34 -2.90 -20.70
N LEU A 16 -8.66 -1.66 -21.04
CA LEU A 16 -10.02 -1.10 -20.98
C LEU A 16 -10.72 -1.16 -22.34
N ASP A 17 -10.28 -2.07 -23.22
CA ASP A 17 -10.80 -2.19 -24.60
C ASP A 17 -12.09 -3.01 -24.72
N GLU A 18 -12.45 -3.72 -23.65
CA GLU A 18 -13.63 -4.57 -23.61
C GLU A 18 -14.80 -3.82 -22.96
N THR A 19 -15.95 -3.86 -23.60
CA THR A 19 -17.21 -3.43 -23.01
C THR A 19 -17.52 -4.32 -21.82
N GLY A 20 -17.70 -3.74 -20.65
CA GLY A 20 -17.95 -4.51 -19.44
C GLY A 20 -18.12 -3.61 -18.22
N ASN A 21 -18.40 -4.22 -17.08
CA ASN A 21 -18.49 -3.52 -15.81
C ASN A 21 -17.14 -3.62 -15.06
N VAL A 22 -16.54 -2.47 -14.76
CA VAL A 22 -15.34 -2.36 -13.94
C VAL A 22 -15.72 -1.97 -12.51
N THR A 23 -15.30 -2.79 -11.55
CA THR A 23 -15.55 -2.55 -10.13
C THR A 23 -14.37 -1.86 -9.48
N VAL A 24 -14.64 -0.77 -8.74
CA VAL A 24 -13.64 -0.01 -7.98
C VAL A 24 -14.01 -0.01 -6.51
N TYR A 25 -13.05 -0.27 -5.63
CA TYR A 25 -13.27 -0.34 -4.19
C TYR A 25 -12.30 0.58 -3.42
N ASP A 26 -12.85 1.36 -2.49
CA ASP A 26 -12.08 2.08 -1.47
C ASP A 26 -12.49 1.63 -0.08
N MET A 27 -11.55 1.01 0.64
CA MET A 27 -11.79 0.47 1.98
C MET A 27 -11.82 1.52 3.08
N THR A 28 -11.41 2.75 2.78
CA THR A 28 -11.39 3.91 3.68
C THR A 28 -11.82 5.15 2.93
N MET A 29 -13.01 5.07 2.29
CA MET A 29 -13.43 5.95 1.21
C MET A 29 -13.53 7.43 1.58
N GLY A 30 -13.54 7.77 2.87
CA GLY A 30 -13.73 9.15 3.29
C GLY A 30 -14.99 9.76 2.67
N THR A 31 -14.82 10.83 1.91
CA THR A 31 -15.88 11.50 1.14
C THR A 31 -16.03 10.96 -0.29
N SER A 32 -15.48 9.79 -0.61
CA SER A 32 -15.51 9.10 -1.92
C SER A 32 -14.72 9.74 -3.07
N GLN A 33 -13.85 10.72 -2.81
CA GLN A 33 -13.12 11.41 -3.88
C GLN A 33 -12.22 10.49 -4.72
N MET A 34 -11.62 9.45 -4.11
CA MET A 34 -10.80 8.48 -4.85
C MET A 34 -11.64 7.68 -5.83
N LEU A 35 -12.83 7.25 -5.42
CA LEU A 35 -13.78 6.54 -6.27
C LEU A 35 -14.23 7.41 -7.44
N SER A 36 -14.58 8.67 -7.15
CA SER A 36 -14.96 9.66 -8.17
C SER A 36 -13.90 9.85 -9.23
N CYS A 37 -12.65 10.04 -8.79
CA CYS A 37 -11.54 10.25 -9.69
C CYS A 37 -11.23 9.01 -10.56
N MET A 38 -11.35 7.80 -9.99
CA MET A 38 -11.19 6.56 -10.75
C MET A 38 -12.26 6.41 -11.83
N GLU A 39 -13.52 6.66 -11.50
CA GLU A 39 -14.64 6.60 -12.44
C GLU A 39 -14.46 7.60 -13.58
N GLU A 40 -14.18 8.87 -13.26
CA GLU A 40 -13.92 9.91 -14.26
C GLU A 40 -12.77 9.51 -15.19
N ARG A 41 -11.66 9.01 -14.63
CA ARG A 41 -10.48 8.66 -15.42
C ARG A 41 -10.70 7.42 -16.29
N ILE A 42 -11.47 6.43 -15.84
CA ILE A 42 -11.84 5.27 -16.66
C ILE A 42 -12.70 5.73 -17.84
N HIS A 43 -13.70 6.61 -17.60
CA HIS A 43 -14.55 7.14 -18.66
C HIS A 43 -13.78 8.04 -19.66
N GLU A 44 -12.74 8.77 -19.22
CA GLU A 44 -11.85 9.50 -20.13
C GLU A 44 -11.08 8.57 -21.07
N LEU A 45 -10.75 7.36 -20.62
CA LEU A 45 -10.03 6.37 -21.43
C LEU A 45 -10.97 5.56 -22.33
N ASN A 46 -12.15 5.23 -21.83
CA ASN A 46 -13.20 4.54 -22.58
C ASN A 46 -14.58 4.85 -21.96
N GLU A 47 -15.38 5.67 -22.65
CA GLU A 47 -16.70 6.12 -22.20
C GLU A 47 -17.76 5.02 -22.18
N ASP A 48 -17.56 3.93 -22.90
CA ASP A 48 -18.50 2.80 -23.00
C ASP A 48 -18.39 1.82 -21.81
N ILE A 49 -17.40 2.00 -20.92
CA ILE A 49 -17.22 1.14 -19.75
C ILE A 49 -18.15 1.57 -18.63
N GLU A 50 -18.93 0.63 -18.12
CA GLU A 50 -19.69 0.82 -16.89
C GLU A 50 -18.76 0.71 -15.68
N VAL A 51 -18.75 1.73 -14.81
CA VAL A 51 -17.96 1.72 -13.58
C VAL A 51 -18.88 1.61 -12.38
N THR A 52 -18.67 0.59 -11.55
CA THR A 52 -19.39 0.45 -10.29
C THR A 52 -18.45 0.67 -9.13
N CYS A 53 -18.70 1.74 -8.37
CA CYS A 53 -17.91 2.12 -7.20
C CYS A 53 -18.47 1.51 -5.92
N PHE A 54 -17.58 1.02 -5.05
CA PHE A 54 -17.87 0.46 -3.74
C PHE A 54 -16.98 1.12 -2.69
N GLY A 55 -17.54 1.47 -1.55
CA GLY A 55 -16.75 2.11 -0.51
C GLY A 55 -17.22 1.75 0.90
N GLN A 56 -16.26 1.75 1.83
CA GLN A 56 -16.52 1.56 3.26
C GLN A 56 -15.93 2.71 4.07
N GLU A 57 -16.71 3.21 5.04
CA GLU A 57 -16.31 4.30 5.94
C GLU A 57 -16.90 4.08 7.33
N PHE A 58 -16.07 4.29 8.37
CA PHE A 58 -16.52 4.09 9.76
C PHE A 58 -16.98 5.39 10.45
N ASN A 59 -16.58 6.56 9.89
CA ASN A 59 -17.03 7.85 10.41
C ASN A 59 -18.42 8.19 9.88
N PRO A 60 -19.45 8.34 10.72
CA PRO A 60 -20.82 8.53 10.25
C PRO A 60 -21.03 9.82 9.46
N SER A 61 -20.34 10.90 9.82
CA SER A 61 -20.47 12.19 9.12
C SER A 61 -19.84 12.12 7.73
N THR A 62 -18.65 11.54 7.62
CA THR A 62 -17.93 11.38 6.35
C THR A 62 -18.67 10.39 5.45
N PHE A 63 -19.18 9.30 6.02
CA PHE A 63 -20.04 8.33 5.32
C PHE A 63 -21.29 8.98 4.71
N ALA A 64 -21.98 9.87 5.47
CA ALA A 64 -23.16 10.56 4.98
C ALA A 64 -22.84 11.45 3.76
N ILE A 65 -21.67 12.11 3.78
CA ILE A 65 -21.20 12.93 2.65
C ILE A 65 -20.92 12.04 1.44
N ALA A 66 -20.18 10.93 1.61
CA ALA A 66 -19.88 10.00 0.53
C ALA A 66 -21.13 9.41 -0.11
N LYS A 67 -22.12 9.07 0.71
CA LYS A 67 -23.41 8.56 0.23
C LYS A 67 -24.20 9.59 -0.56
N ALA A 68 -24.21 10.85 -0.10
CA ALA A 68 -24.86 11.96 -0.80
C ALA A 68 -24.15 12.26 -2.15
N ASP A 69 -22.82 12.27 -2.17
CA ASP A 69 -22.02 12.47 -3.39
C ASP A 69 -22.34 11.38 -4.43
N MET A 70 -22.36 10.12 -4.02
CA MET A 70 -22.71 9.01 -4.88
C MET A 70 -24.10 9.15 -5.48
N MET A 71 -25.10 9.59 -4.70
CA MET A 71 -26.46 9.85 -5.19
C MET A 71 -26.51 10.99 -6.23
N ILE A 72 -25.78 12.08 -5.98
CA ILE A 72 -25.73 13.25 -6.89
C ILE A 72 -25.11 12.86 -8.22
N ARG A 73 -24.15 11.98 -8.22
CA ARG A 73 -23.46 11.47 -9.42
C ARG A 73 -24.21 10.39 -10.17
N GLY A 74 -25.35 9.94 -9.63
CA GLY A 74 -26.20 8.91 -10.26
C GLY A 74 -25.78 7.47 -10.01
N GLY A 75 -24.80 7.24 -9.13
CA GLY A 75 -24.39 5.91 -8.71
C GLY A 75 -25.31 5.30 -7.65
N ASP A 76 -25.09 4.01 -7.33
CA ASP A 76 -25.88 3.33 -6.29
C ASP A 76 -25.36 3.65 -4.88
N PRO A 77 -26.11 4.41 -4.06
CA PRO A 77 -25.69 4.75 -2.71
C PRO A 77 -25.66 3.54 -1.76
N ASN A 78 -26.20 2.37 -2.13
CA ASN A 78 -26.12 1.16 -1.32
C ASN A 78 -24.75 0.49 -1.39
N ASN A 79 -23.95 0.85 -2.38
CA ASN A 79 -22.56 0.43 -2.49
C ASN A 79 -21.63 1.21 -1.53
N MET A 80 -22.11 2.33 -0.98
CA MET A 80 -21.43 3.03 0.11
C MET A 80 -21.91 2.43 1.43
N ARG A 81 -21.03 1.74 2.17
CA ARG A 81 -21.39 1.00 3.39
C ARG A 81 -20.71 1.56 4.63
N PHE A 82 -21.51 1.65 5.70
CA PHE A 82 -21.02 2.08 7.02
C PHE A 82 -20.46 0.90 7.79
N GLY A 83 -19.25 1.02 8.33
CA GLY A 83 -18.61 0.01 9.14
C GLY A 83 -17.09 0.18 9.21
N ASP A 84 -16.48 -0.39 10.23
CA ASP A 84 -15.03 -0.43 10.38
C ASP A 84 -14.43 -1.55 9.51
N THR A 85 -13.51 -1.20 8.63
CA THR A 85 -12.92 -2.11 7.65
C THR A 85 -12.21 -3.31 8.28
N LEU A 86 -11.62 -3.14 9.46
CA LEU A 86 -10.84 -4.19 10.11
C LEU A 86 -11.71 -5.12 10.93
N SER A 87 -12.75 -4.60 11.63
CA SER A 87 -13.57 -5.36 12.58
C SER A 87 -14.97 -5.66 12.07
N ASP A 88 -15.47 -4.93 11.07
CA ASP A 88 -16.84 -5.05 10.53
C ASP A 88 -16.83 -4.96 9.00
N ASP A 89 -16.26 -5.99 8.35
CA ASP A 89 -16.15 -6.08 6.89
C ASP A 89 -17.50 -6.16 6.21
N GLN A 90 -17.92 -5.07 5.58
CA GLN A 90 -19.20 -4.94 4.87
C GLN A 90 -19.19 -5.57 3.46
N PHE A 91 -18.02 -5.95 2.94
CA PHE A 91 -17.86 -6.53 1.61
C PHE A 91 -17.29 -7.95 1.66
N LYS A 92 -17.70 -8.72 2.67
CA LYS A 92 -17.27 -10.12 2.82
C LYS A 92 -17.69 -10.94 1.60
N GLY A 93 -16.71 -11.59 0.96
CA GLY A 93 -16.92 -12.41 -0.24
C GLY A 93 -17.03 -11.62 -1.55
N PHE A 94 -16.88 -10.30 -1.52
CA PHE A 94 -16.76 -9.50 -2.74
C PHE A 94 -15.34 -9.49 -3.26
N THR A 95 -15.19 -9.40 -4.60
CA THR A 95 -13.91 -9.14 -5.27
C THR A 95 -14.08 -8.00 -6.25
N PHE A 96 -13.00 -7.20 -6.42
CA PHE A 96 -12.99 -5.99 -7.21
C PHE A 96 -11.81 -5.96 -8.19
N LYS A 97 -12.03 -5.36 -9.35
CA LYS A 97 -10.99 -5.18 -10.37
C LYS A 97 -9.93 -4.18 -9.91
N TYR A 98 -10.36 -3.05 -9.35
CA TYR A 98 -9.46 -2.05 -8.80
C TYR A 98 -9.76 -1.77 -7.34
N CYS A 99 -8.69 -1.60 -6.56
CA CYS A 99 -8.75 -1.07 -5.21
C CYS A 99 -7.85 0.16 -5.12
N ILE A 100 -8.38 1.28 -4.65
CA ILE A 100 -7.63 2.51 -4.42
C ILE A 100 -7.93 2.99 -3.01
N SER A 101 -6.92 3.23 -2.17
CA SER A 101 -7.19 3.63 -0.80
C SER A 101 -6.05 4.42 -0.16
N ASN A 102 -6.42 5.34 0.72
CA ASN A 102 -5.52 6.09 1.58
C ASN A 102 -5.92 5.88 3.05
N PRO A 103 -5.58 4.72 3.64
CA PRO A 103 -5.90 4.44 5.03
C PRO A 103 -5.14 5.37 5.98
N PRO A 104 -5.63 5.56 7.20
CA PRO A 104 -4.96 6.41 8.18
C PRO A 104 -3.59 5.82 8.57
N PHE A 105 -2.57 6.71 8.65
CA PHE A 105 -1.19 6.32 8.96
C PHE A 105 -0.96 6.17 10.46
N GLY A 106 -0.24 5.13 10.86
CA GLY A 106 0.30 4.99 12.23
C GLY A 106 -0.74 4.96 13.33
N ILE A 107 -1.98 4.55 13.02
CA ILE A 107 -3.01 4.35 14.04
C ILE A 107 -2.89 2.97 14.67
N ASP A 108 -3.17 2.91 15.98
CA ASP A 108 -3.33 1.63 16.64
C ASP A 108 -4.68 0.97 16.26
N TRP A 109 -4.68 -0.37 16.27
CA TRP A 109 -5.86 -1.19 16.01
C TRP A 109 -6.31 -1.95 17.26
N LYS A 110 -6.08 -1.35 18.43
CA LYS A 110 -6.40 -1.97 19.74
C LYS A 110 -7.90 -2.23 19.92
N ARG A 111 -8.75 -1.37 19.35
CA ARG A 111 -10.20 -1.52 19.39
C ARG A 111 -10.67 -2.71 18.57
N GLU A 112 -10.04 -2.92 17.42
CA GLU A 112 -10.33 -3.96 16.43
C GLU A 112 -9.62 -5.29 16.76
N GLN A 113 -8.69 -5.30 17.73
CA GLN A 113 -7.78 -6.40 18.03
C GLN A 113 -8.50 -7.75 18.17
N LYS A 114 -9.57 -7.80 18.95
CA LYS A 114 -10.31 -9.04 19.19
C LYS A 114 -10.88 -9.64 17.91
N ALA A 115 -11.43 -8.80 17.04
CA ALA A 115 -12.01 -9.24 15.75
C ALA A 115 -10.92 -9.67 14.80
N VAL A 116 -9.85 -8.87 14.64
CA VAL A 116 -8.71 -9.15 13.76
C VAL A 116 -7.99 -10.45 14.17
N GLU A 117 -7.71 -10.65 15.47
CA GLU A 117 -7.08 -11.89 15.97
C GLU A 117 -7.99 -13.12 15.80
N ALA A 118 -9.30 -12.95 15.94
CA ALA A 118 -10.25 -14.04 15.70
C ALA A 118 -10.25 -14.43 14.22
N GLU A 119 -10.26 -13.46 13.32
CA GLU A 119 -10.22 -13.68 11.88
C GLU A 119 -8.87 -14.28 11.42
N ALA A 120 -7.75 -13.83 11.98
CA ALA A 120 -6.43 -14.39 11.67
C ALA A 120 -6.32 -15.90 11.98
N LYS A 121 -7.09 -16.40 12.96
CA LYS A 121 -7.12 -17.83 13.32
C LYS A 121 -7.92 -18.70 12.34
N LEU A 122 -8.65 -18.09 11.40
CA LEU A 122 -9.40 -18.84 10.39
C LEU A 122 -8.52 -19.40 9.26
N GLY A 123 -7.20 -19.17 9.31
CA GLY A 123 -6.28 -19.58 8.27
C GLY A 123 -6.65 -18.95 6.92
N GLU A 124 -6.60 -19.70 5.84
CA GLU A 124 -6.87 -19.22 4.48
C GLU A 124 -8.25 -18.57 4.28
N LEU A 125 -9.18 -18.79 5.22
CA LEU A 125 -10.50 -18.16 5.19
C LEU A 125 -10.51 -16.75 5.81
N GLY A 126 -9.42 -16.35 6.47
CA GLY A 126 -9.30 -15.05 7.13
C GLY A 126 -8.34 -14.13 6.42
N ARG A 127 -8.72 -12.84 6.30
CA ARG A 127 -7.90 -11.80 5.64
C ARG A 127 -6.53 -11.64 6.29
N PHE A 128 -6.40 -11.88 7.59
CA PHE A 128 -5.23 -11.56 8.40
C PHE A 128 -4.35 -12.77 8.75
N ALA A 129 -4.60 -13.91 8.12
CA ALA A 129 -3.83 -15.14 8.35
C ALA A 129 -2.31 -15.02 8.08
N PRO A 130 -1.83 -14.25 7.09
CA PRO A 130 -0.40 -14.13 6.82
C PRO A 130 0.40 -13.58 7.99
N GLY A 131 -0.21 -12.72 8.83
CA GLY A 131 0.45 -12.16 10.01
C GLY A 131 -0.29 -10.97 10.59
N LEU A 132 0.10 -10.61 11.82
CA LEU A 132 -0.44 -9.45 12.50
C LEU A 132 0.69 -8.44 12.78
N PRO A 133 0.53 -7.18 12.38
CA PRO A 133 1.51 -6.12 12.68
C PRO A 133 1.44 -5.75 14.17
N LYS A 134 2.36 -4.87 14.61
CA LYS A 134 2.30 -4.32 15.97
C LYS A 134 0.96 -3.60 16.18
N ILE A 135 0.39 -3.71 17.40
CA ILE A 135 -0.89 -3.04 17.75
C ILE A 135 -0.84 -1.52 17.48
N SER A 136 0.32 -0.90 17.61
CA SER A 136 0.50 0.53 17.38
C SER A 136 0.55 0.94 15.90
N ASP A 137 0.49 0.01 14.95
CA ASP A 137 0.58 0.29 13.51
C ASP A 137 -0.22 -0.71 12.69
N GLY A 138 -1.45 -0.35 12.34
CA GLY A 138 -2.41 -1.19 11.62
C GLY A 138 -2.29 -1.14 10.09
N GLN A 139 -1.34 -0.42 9.51
CA GLN A 139 -1.30 -0.16 8.07
C GLN A 139 -1.28 -1.44 7.22
N GLN A 140 -0.50 -2.44 7.60
CA GLN A 140 -0.44 -3.71 6.87
C GLN A 140 -1.75 -4.51 6.88
N LEU A 141 -2.64 -4.29 7.85
CA LEU A 141 -3.97 -4.92 7.86
C LEU A 141 -4.84 -4.41 6.71
N PHE A 142 -4.72 -3.12 6.37
CA PHE A 142 -5.41 -2.56 5.20
C PHE A 142 -4.87 -3.13 3.90
N VAL A 143 -3.56 -3.38 3.79
CA VAL A 143 -2.98 -4.08 2.63
C VAL A 143 -3.55 -5.49 2.49
N LEU A 144 -3.58 -6.25 3.58
CA LEU A 144 -4.16 -7.60 3.58
C LEU A 144 -5.66 -7.59 3.25
N ASN A 145 -6.43 -6.62 3.79
CA ASN A 145 -7.83 -6.46 3.43
C ASN A 145 -7.99 -6.21 1.92
N GLY A 146 -7.24 -5.27 1.35
CA GLY A 146 -7.30 -4.98 -0.08
C GLY A 146 -6.95 -6.20 -0.92
N LEU A 147 -5.85 -6.89 -0.62
CA LEU A 147 -5.43 -8.11 -1.32
C LEU A 147 -6.48 -9.22 -1.27
N SER A 148 -7.16 -9.40 -0.13
CA SER A 148 -8.23 -10.40 0.01
C SER A 148 -9.44 -10.13 -0.89
N LYS A 149 -9.59 -8.88 -1.32
CA LYS A 149 -10.72 -8.39 -2.13
C LYS A 149 -10.36 -8.09 -3.57
N LEU A 150 -9.13 -8.31 -4.00
CA LEU A 150 -8.78 -8.19 -5.41
C LEU A 150 -9.28 -9.41 -6.19
N ALA A 151 -9.89 -9.15 -7.34
CA ALA A 151 -10.16 -10.17 -8.36
C ALA A 151 -8.84 -10.85 -8.80
N PRO A 152 -8.87 -12.02 -9.44
CA PRO A 152 -7.66 -12.72 -9.91
C PRO A 152 -6.77 -11.87 -10.83
N ASP A 153 -7.36 -10.95 -11.58
CA ASP A 153 -6.71 -9.99 -12.46
C ASP A 153 -6.74 -8.55 -11.90
N GLY A 154 -7.00 -8.42 -10.59
CA GLY A 154 -7.19 -7.14 -9.91
C GLY A 154 -5.89 -6.44 -9.56
N ARG A 155 -5.97 -5.11 -9.45
CA ARG A 155 -4.86 -4.22 -9.07
C ARG A 155 -5.25 -3.30 -7.94
N MET A 156 -4.28 -2.95 -7.10
CA MET A 156 -4.47 -2.04 -5.97
C MET A 156 -3.39 -0.98 -5.92
N ALA A 157 -3.78 0.27 -5.65
CA ALA A 157 -2.89 1.33 -5.20
C ALA A 157 -3.27 1.74 -3.78
N ILE A 158 -2.32 1.68 -2.87
CA ILE A 158 -2.53 2.03 -1.46
C ILE A 158 -1.39 2.89 -0.94
N ILE A 159 -1.73 3.95 -0.20
CA ILE A 159 -0.74 4.81 0.42
C ILE A 159 -0.35 4.26 1.79
N GLN A 160 0.95 4.25 2.07
CA GLN A 160 1.54 3.82 3.34
C GLN A 160 2.61 4.82 3.78
N ASN A 161 2.92 4.87 5.07
CA ASN A 161 4.18 5.46 5.52
C ASN A 161 5.34 4.45 5.37
N GLY A 162 6.55 4.81 5.82
CA GLY A 162 7.72 3.94 5.69
C GLY A 162 7.72 2.70 6.59
N SER A 163 6.94 2.69 7.69
CA SER A 163 6.98 1.60 8.67
C SER A 163 6.75 0.20 8.09
N PRO A 164 5.76 -0.04 7.22
CA PRO A 164 5.52 -1.34 6.61
C PRO A 164 6.71 -1.90 5.80
N LEU A 165 7.61 -1.05 5.33
CA LEU A 165 8.77 -1.47 4.54
C LEU A 165 9.84 -2.19 5.36
N PHE A 166 10.05 -1.79 6.63
CA PHE A 166 11.18 -2.27 7.43
C PHE A 166 10.81 -2.78 8.83
N SER A 167 9.60 -2.52 9.32
CA SER A 167 9.22 -2.91 10.68
C SER A 167 9.18 -4.42 10.87
N GLY A 168 9.46 -4.85 12.10
CA GLY A 168 9.44 -6.23 12.53
C GLY A 168 10.71 -7.03 12.19
N ASP A 169 11.09 -7.90 13.10
CA ASP A 169 12.19 -8.86 12.92
C ASP A 169 11.78 -9.98 11.96
N ALA A 170 12.76 -10.72 11.44
CA ALA A 170 12.52 -11.93 10.64
C ALA A 170 11.59 -12.92 11.38
N GLY A 171 10.55 -13.38 10.69
CA GLY A 171 9.52 -14.26 11.24
C GLY A 171 8.49 -13.60 12.14
N SER A 172 8.55 -12.27 12.34
CA SER A 172 7.48 -11.52 13.00
C SER A 172 6.29 -11.26 12.07
N GLY A 173 5.14 -10.88 12.62
CA GLY A 173 3.93 -10.59 11.83
C GLY A 173 4.17 -9.66 10.64
N PRO A 174 4.79 -8.47 10.82
CA PRO A 174 5.08 -7.57 9.70
C PRO A 174 6.00 -8.19 8.64
N SER A 175 6.99 -8.96 9.06
CA SER A 175 7.91 -9.67 8.15
C SER A 175 7.18 -10.75 7.36
N ASN A 176 6.30 -11.52 8.02
CA ASN A 176 5.51 -12.57 7.37
C ASN A 176 4.52 -12.00 6.35
N ILE A 177 3.95 -10.82 6.61
CA ILE A 177 3.07 -10.13 5.66
C ILE A 177 3.85 -9.75 4.40
N ARG A 178 5.06 -9.17 4.54
CA ARG A 178 5.91 -8.85 3.38
C ARG A 178 6.30 -10.10 2.61
N GLN A 179 6.70 -11.16 3.31
CA GLN A 179 7.01 -12.46 2.71
C GLN A 179 5.83 -12.98 1.91
N TYR A 180 4.63 -12.98 2.49
CA TYR A 180 3.41 -13.43 1.82
C TYR A 180 3.13 -12.66 0.53
N ILE A 181 3.30 -11.34 0.52
CA ILE A 181 3.09 -10.50 -0.66
C ILE A 181 4.13 -10.79 -1.75
N LEU A 182 5.40 -10.94 -1.36
CA LEU A 182 6.51 -11.18 -2.29
C LEU A 182 6.50 -12.60 -2.86
N GLU A 183 6.23 -13.62 -2.04
CA GLU A 183 6.18 -15.03 -2.48
C GLU A 183 4.99 -15.30 -3.43
N ASN A 184 3.89 -14.56 -3.28
CA ASN A 184 2.78 -14.60 -4.23
C ASN A 184 3.00 -13.71 -5.45
N ASP A 185 4.13 -13.02 -5.54
CA ASP A 185 4.48 -12.10 -6.62
C ASP A 185 3.45 -10.97 -6.86
N TRP A 186 2.82 -10.47 -5.78
CA TRP A 186 1.78 -9.46 -5.89
C TRP A 186 2.30 -8.02 -5.80
N LEU A 187 3.49 -7.78 -5.25
CA LEU A 187 4.08 -6.45 -5.22
C LEU A 187 4.65 -6.09 -6.59
N ASP A 188 4.05 -5.13 -7.26
CA ASP A 188 4.47 -4.68 -8.59
C ASP A 188 5.43 -3.49 -8.51
N ALA A 189 5.06 -2.44 -7.77
CA ALA A 189 5.92 -1.28 -7.58
C ALA A 189 5.70 -0.59 -6.24
N ILE A 190 6.72 0.17 -5.79
CA ILE A 190 6.64 1.14 -4.71
C ILE A 190 7.14 2.48 -5.22
N VAL A 191 6.31 3.52 -5.10
CA VAL A 191 6.67 4.90 -5.43
C VAL A 191 6.86 5.68 -4.13
N GLN A 192 8.08 6.13 -3.85
CA GLN A 192 8.38 7.03 -2.75
C GLN A 192 8.01 8.46 -3.15
N LEU A 193 7.15 9.11 -2.37
CA LEU A 193 6.81 10.51 -2.56
C LEU A 193 7.71 11.42 -1.72
N SER A 194 7.76 12.70 -2.06
CA SER A 194 8.43 13.71 -1.22
C SER A 194 7.72 13.85 0.13
N THR A 195 8.43 14.40 1.11
CA THR A 195 7.82 14.84 2.38
C THR A 195 6.80 15.96 2.16
N ASP A 196 6.02 16.27 3.18
CA ASP A 196 5.10 17.42 3.20
C ASP A 196 4.04 17.42 2.08
N GLN A 197 3.62 16.23 1.62
CA GLN A 197 2.59 16.06 0.60
C GLN A 197 1.16 16.11 1.16
N PHE A 198 0.99 15.88 2.46
CA PHE A 198 -0.33 15.81 3.11
C PHE A 198 -0.56 16.96 4.08
N MET A 199 -1.84 17.35 4.26
CA MET A 199 -2.22 18.46 5.13
C MET A 199 -2.02 18.17 6.63
N ASN A 200 -1.99 16.89 7.01
CA ASN A 200 -1.97 16.44 8.41
C ASN A 200 -0.65 15.76 8.82
N THR A 201 0.29 15.57 7.90
CA THR A 201 1.58 14.95 8.18
C THR A 201 2.67 15.40 7.22
N GLY A 202 3.89 15.58 7.74
CA GLY A 202 5.08 15.90 6.95
C GLY A 202 5.99 14.71 6.66
N ILE A 203 5.58 13.47 6.98
CA ILE A 203 6.40 12.28 6.78
C ILE A 203 6.46 11.86 5.30
N SER A 204 7.52 11.14 4.93
CA SER A 204 7.58 10.46 3.63
C SER A 204 6.50 9.40 3.54
N THR A 205 5.83 9.34 2.40
CA THR A 205 4.80 8.36 2.11
C THR A 205 5.14 7.60 0.84
N TYR A 206 4.54 6.44 0.69
CA TYR A 206 4.83 5.49 -0.37
C TYR A 206 3.51 5.00 -0.97
N ILE A 207 3.39 5.04 -2.28
CA ILE A 207 2.30 4.38 -3.00
C ILE A 207 2.77 2.96 -3.31
N TRP A 208 2.05 1.97 -2.79
CA TRP A 208 2.27 0.57 -3.14
C TRP A 208 1.31 0.21 -4.26
N ILE A 209 1.86 -0.30 -5.36
CA ILE A 209 1.10 -0.88 -6.45
C ILE A 209 1.19 -2.39 -6.33
N LEU A 210 0.04 -3.03 -6.17
CA LEU A 210 -0.08 -4.47 -6.09
C LEU A 210 -0.93 -4.98 -7.25
N SER A 211 -0.55 -6.13 -7.81
CA SER A 211 -1.26 -6.78 -8.92
C SER A 211 -1.30 -8.27 -8.68
N LYS A 212 -2.45 -8.90 -8.86
CA LYS A 212 -2.56 -10.36 -8.82
C LYS A 212 -2.23 -11.02 -10.15
N ASP A 213 -2.21 -10.23 -11.22
CA ASP A 213 -1.90 -10.68 -12.58
C ASP A 213 -0.87 -9.71 -13.19
N LYS A 214 0.41 -9.91 -12.85
CA LYS A 214 1.50 -9.14 -13.44
C LYS A 214 1.81 -9.68 -14.84
N PRO A 215 2.08 -8.80 -15.82
CA PRO A 215 2.57 -9.26 -17.12
C PRO A 215 3.94 -9.96 -16.99
N ASP A 216 4.23 -10.89 -17.90
CA ASP A 216 5.44 -11.74 -17.84
C ASP A 216 6.74 -10.96 -17.64
N TYR A 217 6.89 -9.78 -18.25
CA TYR A 217 8.10 -8.96 -18.10
C TYR A 217 8.28 -8.36 -16.71
N ARG A 218 7.21 -8.30 -15.88
CA ARG A 218 7.22 -7.85 -14.48
C ARG A 218 7.22 -9.02 -13.49
N ALA A 219 6.93 -10.24 -13.94
CA ALA A 219 6.84 -11.41 -13.06
C ALA A 219 8.15 -11.65 -12.30
N GLY A 220 8.06 -11.93 -11.00
CA GLY A 220 9.20 -12.14 -10.10
C GLY A 220 10.03 -10.89 -9.83
N LYS A 221 9.53 -9.69 -10.14
CA LYS A 221 10.27 -8.43 -10.00
C LYS A 221 9.43 -7.36 -9.30
N VAL A 222 10.11 -6.41 -8.68
CA VAL A 222 9.52 -5.24 -8.04
C VAL A 222 10.22 -3.98 -8.55
N GLN A 223 9.45 -3.00 -8.99
CA GLN A 223 9.97 -1.69 -9.39
C GLN A 223 9.93 -0.72 -8.19
N LEU A 224 11.05 -0.10 -7.87
CA LEU A 224 11.15 0.98 -6.89
C LEU A 224 11.35 2.30 -7.64
N ILE A 225 10.46 3.27 -7.40
CA ILE A 225 10.53 4.60 -7.99
C ILE A 225 10.77 5.60 -6.88
N ASP A 226 11.96 6.19 -6.83
CA ASP A 226 12.25 7.30 -5.95
C ASP A 226 11.80 8.61 -6.62
N ALA A 227 10.64 9.09 -6.20
CA ALA A 227 10.07 10.37 -6.63
C ALA A 227 10.16 11.45 -5.51
N SER A 228 11.09 11.29 -4.57
CA SER A 228 11.31 12.25 -3.48
C SER A 228 11.71 13.64 -3.95
N HIS A 229 12.22 13.76 -5.17
CA HIS A 229 12.55 15.01 -5.84
C HIS A 229 11.51 15.45 -6.89
N CYS A 230 10.40 14.71 -7.02
CA CYS A 230 9.36 14.97 -8.00
C CYS A 230 8.22 15.76 -7.37
N TYR A 231 8.46 17.06 -7.12
CA TYR A 231 7.49 17.96 -6.53
C TYR A 231 7.80 19.43 -6.87
N GLU A 232 6.79 20.29 -6.72
CA GLU A 232 6.94 21.73 -6.70
C GLU A 232 6.56 22.30 -5.34
N GLN A 233 7.39 23.21 -4.83
CA GLN A 233 7.13 23.82 -3.54
C GLN A 233 6.01 24.85 -3.62
N ARG A 234 5.04 24.76 -2.72
CA ARG A 234 3.91 25.70 -2.62
C ARG A 234 4.39 27.07 -2.09
N ARG A 235 3.79 28.13 -2.61
CA ARG A 235 4.02 29.49 -2.07
C ARG A 235 3.44 29.67 -0.66
N LYS A 236 2.34 28.98 -0.35
CA LYS A 236 1.69 28.94 0.97
C LYS A 236 1.39 27.50 1.34
N SER A 237 1.73 27.11 2.57
CA SER A 237 1.36 25.82 3.11
C SER A 237 -0.15 25.73 3.40
N ILE A 238 -0.69 24.49 3.31
CA ILE A 238 -2.05 24.17 3.77
C ILE A 238 -1.87 23.10 4.85
N GLY A 239 -1.99 23.47 6.13
CA GLY A 239 -1.57 22.62 7.23
C GLY A 239 -0.07 22.33 7.12
N THR A 240 0.31 21.06 7.14
CA THR A 240 1.71 20.61 6.94
C THR A 240 2.09 20.47 5.46
N LYS A 241 1.12 20.49 4.53
CA LYS A 241 1.40 20.34 3.09
C LYS A 241 2.15 21.56 2.55
N ARG A 242 3.36 21.35 2.06
CA ARG A 242 4.26 22.34 1.46
C ARG A 242 4.62 22.03 0.02
N ASN A 243 4.43 20.80 -0.41
CA ASN A 243 4.81 20.29 -1.71
C ASN A 243 3.57 19.84 -2.49
N ASP A 244 3.56 20.09 -3.79
CA ASP A 244 2.52 19.62 -4.72
C ASP A 244 3.13 18.66 -5.74
N ILE A 245 2.36 17.65 -6.12
CA ILE A 245 2.62 16.82 -7.29
C ILE A 245 1.90 17.49 -8.46
N THR A 246 2.66 18.23 -9.27
CA THR A 246 2.13 18.87 -10.48
C THR A 246 1.89 17.87 -11.59
N ASP A 247 1.26 18.29 -12.68
CA ASP A 247 1.06 17.42 -13.85
C ASP A 247 2.40 16.94 -14.43
N LEU A 248 3.42 17.80 -14.42
CA LEU A 248 4.78 17.39 -14.80
C LEU A 248 5.30 16.25 -13.93
N CYS A 249 5.21 16.40 -12.60
CA CYS A 249 5.64 15.38 -11.64
C CYS A 249 4.89 14.07 -11.86
N ARG A 250 3.57 14.16 -12.01
CA ARG A 250 2.70 13.01 -12.26
C ARG A 250 3.11 12.27 -13.53
N ASN A 251 3.28 12.99 -14.63
CA ASN A 251 3.64 12.41 -15.91
C ASN A 251 5.00 11.70 -15.86
N LEU A 252 6.02 12.30 -15.22
CA LEU A 252 7.34 11.68 -15.06
C LEU A 252 7.26 10.36 -14.25
N ILE A 253 6.46 10.34 -13.17
CA ILE A 253 6.30 9.13 -12.34
C ILE A 253 5.54 8.04 -13.10
N VAL A 254 4.48 8.40 -13.83
CA VAL A 254 3.69 7.46 -14.63
C VAL A 254 4.50 6.92 -15.79
N GLU A 255 5.29 7.77 -16.47
CA GLU A 255 6.22 7.36 -17.51
C GLU A 255 7.27 6.38 -16.98
N ALA A 256 7.91 6.69 -15.84
CA ALA A 256 8.86 5.81 -15.18
C ALA A 256 8.27 4.44 -14.86
N TYR A 257 7.01 4.42 -14.38
CA TYR A 257 6.30 3.18 -14.07
C TYR A 257 5.98 2.38 -15.34
N GLY A 258 5.44 3.02 -16.38
CA GLY A 258 5.01 2.36 -17.62
C GLY A 258 6.18 1.89 -18.49
N GLU A 259 7.24 2.69 -18.65
CA GLU A 259 8.42 2.30 -19.43
C GLU A 259 9.23 1.15 -18.81
N TYR A 260 9.12 0.94 -17.51
CA TYR A 260 9.73 -0.16 -16.77
C TYR A 260 11.22 -0.35 -17.03
N LYS A 261 11.99 0.74 -17.00
CA LYS A 261 13.45 0.72 -17.25
C LYS A 261 14.22 0.65 -15.92
N ASN A 262 15.21 -0.25 -15.87
CA ASN A 262 16.09 -0.36 -14.70
C ASN A 262 17.15 0.74 -14.70
N ASP A 263 17.40 1.32 -13.53
CA ASP A 263 18.40 2.39 -13.27
C ASP A 263 18.21 3.60 -14.19
N ALA A 264 16.95 3.97 -14.44
CA ALA A 264 16.58 5.07 -15.34
C ALA A 264 16.11 6.30 -14.57
N VAL A 265 16.50 7.48 -15.04
CA VAL A 265 16.08 8.77 -14.47
C VAL A 265 15.18 9.48 -15.46
N TYR A 266 14.07 9.99 -14.97
CA TYR A 266 13.05 10.72 -15.70
C TYR A 266 13.00 12.15 -15.17
N GLY A 267 13.09 13.14 -16.06
CA GLY A 267 13.18 14.55 -15.72
C GLY A 267 14.61 15.10 -15.63
N ASP A 268 14.76 16.25 -14.97
CA ASP A 268 16.05 16.93 -14.79
C ASP A 268 16.65 16.65 -13.42
N LYS A 269 17.78 15.97 -13.36
CA LYS A 269 18.51 15.65 -12.12
C LYS A 269 18.88 16.88 -11.25
N ASN A 270 18.93 18.07 -11.85
CA ASN A 270 19.19 19.32 -11.14
C ASN A 270 17.91 20.02 -10.68
N GLY A 271 16.75 19.45 -10.94
CA GLY A 271 15.43 20.00 -10.64
C GLY A 271 14.43 18.95 -10.24
N ILE A 272 13.38 18.78 -11.05
CA ILE A 272 12.30 17.82 -10.84
C ILE A 272 12.63 16.52 -11.57
N TYR A 273 12.75 15.42 -10.84
CA TYR A 273 13.03 14.11 -11.42
C TYR A 273 12.56 12.96 -10.51
N CYS A 274 12.43 11.78 -11.09
CA CYS A 274 12.33 10.52 -10.36
C CYS A 274 13.31 9.49 -10.93
N HIS A 275 13.62 8.48 -10.11
CA HIS A 275 14.58 7.42 -10.45
C HIS A 275 13.94 6.06 -10.28
N SER A 276 13.93 5.25 -11.33
CA SER A 276 13.38 3.89 -11.36
C SER A 276 14.49 2.85 -11.25
N LYS A 277 14.31 1.89 -10.36
CA LYS A 277 15.13 0.67 -10.23
C LYS A 277 14.27 -0.56 -10.16
N ILE A 278 14.75 -1.68 -10.74
CA ILE A 278 14.07 -2.95 -10.76
C ILE A 278 14.91 -3.98 -9.99
N PHE A 279 14.24 -4.70 -9.08
CA PHE A 279 14.84 -5.74 -8.25
C PHE A 279 14.09 -7.06 -8.46
N GLY A 280 14.78 -8.20 -8.29
CA GLY A 280 14.12 -9.49 -8.14
C GLY A 280 13.37 -9.56 -6.81
N SER A 281 12.27 -10.31 -6.74
CA SER A 281 11.55 -10.49 -5.47
C SER A 281 12.44 -11.15 -4.41
N GLU A 282 13.39 -12.00 -4.81
CA GLU A 282 14.37 -12.63 -3.95
C GLU A 282 15.39 -11.68 -3.33
N ASP A 283 15.65 -10.52 -3.95
CA ASP A 283 16.59 -9.50 -3.43
C ASP A 283 16.10 -8.91 -2.10
N PHE A 284 14.82 -9.02 -1.80
CA PHE A 284 14.23 -8.58 -0.53
C PHE A 284 14.27 -9.65 0.57
N GLY A 285 14.66 -10.88 0.21
CA GLY A 285 14.83 -11.99 1.15
C GLY A 285 16.13 -11.86 1.94
N TYR A 286 16.10 -12.18 3.24
CA TYR A 286 17.30 -12.24 4.07
C TYR A 286 17.20 -13.31 5.15
N ASN A 287 18.35 -13.82 5.57
CA ASN A 287 18.47 -14.70 6.72
C ASN A 287 19.05 -13.90 7.89
N LYS A 288 18.31 -13.82 8.99
CA LYS A 288 18.81 -13.26 10.24
C LYS A 288 19.63 -14.32 10.96
N ILE A 289 20.92 -14.09 11.12
CA ILE A 289 21.78 -14.93 11.94
C ILE A 289 22.15 -14.15 13.21
N VAL A 290 22.16 -14.86 14.35
CA VAL A 290 22.67 -14.30 15.61
C VAL A 290 24.04 -14.92 15.86
N VAL A 291 25.06 -14.07 15.93
CA VAL A 291 26.42 -14.48 16.28
C VAL A 291 26.62 -14.15 17.74
N GLU A 292 26.70 -15.16 18.60
CA GLU A 292 27.00 -15.01 20.01
C GLU A 292 28.48 -15.34 20.26
N ARG A 293 29.17 -14.46 20.96
CA ARG A 293 30.51 -14.76 21.47
C ARG A 293 30.40 -15.34 22.87
N PRO A 294 31.17 -16.37 23.20
CA PRO A 294 31.18 -16.92 24.54
C PRO A 294 31.87 -15.96 25.51
N GLN A 295 31.27 -15.78 26.68
CA GLN A 295 31.89 -15.10 27.79
C GLN A 295 33.14 -15.86 28.23
N ARG A 296 34.23 -15.14 28.51
CA ARG A 296 35.51 -15.69 28.99
C ARG A 296 35.80 -15.23 30.40
N ASP A 297 36.46 -16.10 31.18
CA ASP A 297 36.96 -15.73 32.50
C ASP A 297 38.28 -14.91 32.42
N GLU A 298 38.86 -14.58 33.59
CA GLU A 298 40.13 -13.84 33.72
C GLU A 298 41.33 -14.55 33.07
N ASN A 299 41.24 -15.86 32.86
CA ASN A 299 42.27 -16.66 32.23
C ASN A 299 42.04 -16.83 30.72
N GLY A 300 40.93 -16.27 30.19
CA GLY A 300 40.54 -16.37 28.79
C GLY A 300 39.80 -17.66 28.42
N GLU A 301 39.42 -18.47 29.42
CA GLU A 301 38.68 -19.72 29.20
C GLU A 301 37.18 -19.43 29.07
N ILE A 302 36.47 -20.25 28.23
CA ILE A 302 35.04 -20.12 27.98
C ILE A 302 34.24 -20.50 29.23
N ILE A 303 33.43 -19.59 29.72
CA ILE A 303 32.52 -19.85 30.84
C ILE A 303 31.36 -20.73 30.37
N LEU A 304 31.24 -21.93 31.02
CA LEU A 304 30.17 -22.87 30.74
C LEU A 304 29.10 -22.84 31.84
N LYS A 305 27.82 -22.86 31.44
CA LYS A 305 26.69 -23.09 32.34
C LYS A 305 25.89 -24.30 31.86
N LYS A 306 25.83 -25.32 32.70
CA LYS A 306 25.23 -26.62 32.35
C LYS A 306 25.82 -27.22 31.05
N GLY A 307 27.14 -27.11 30.85
CA GLY A 307 27.85 -27.64 29.70
C GLY A 307 27.70 -26.85 28.38
N LYS A 308 27.04 -25.66 28.40
CA LYS A 308 26.92 -24.77 27.24
C LYS A 308 27.65 -23.45 27.49
N PRO A 309 28.29 -22.88 26.47
CA PRO A 309 28.89 -21.54 26.55
C PRO A 309 27.86 -20.51 26.99
N VAL A 310 28.26 -19.61 27.88
CA VAL A 310 27.46 -18.43 28.27
C VAL A 310 27.70 -17.31 27.26
N ALA A 311 26.65 -16.73 26.69
CA ALA A 311 26.77 -15.62 25.76
C ALA A 311 27.28 -14.37 26.48
N ASP A 312 28.21 -13.64 25.86
CA ASP A 312 28.67 -12.34 26.33
C ASP A 312 27.62 -11.27 26.01
N LYS A 313 27.03 -10.70 27.07
CA LYS A 313 25.98 -9.68 26.95
C LYS A 313 26.48 -8.26 26.73
N ASN A 314 27.81 -8.06 26.74
CA ASN A 314 28.44 -6.76 26.62
C ASN A 314 28.98 -6.46 25.21
N LEU A 315 28.51 -7.22 24.22
CA LEU A 315 28.87 -7.05 22.81
C LEU A 315 27.67 -6.65 21.98
#